data_271545544d64b6e40f5a431f676a8598
#
_entry.id   271545544d64b6e40f5a431f676a8598
#
_cell.length_a   1.000
_cell.length_b   1.000
_cell.length_c   1.000
_cell.angle_alpha   90.00
_cell.angle_beta   90.00
_cell.angle_gamma   90.00
#
_symmetry.space_group_name_H-M   'P 1'
#
loop_
_entity.id
_entity.type
_entity.pdbx_description
1 polymer ?
#
loop_
_entity_poly.entity_id
_entity_poly.type
_entity_poly.pdbx_seq_one_letter_code
_entity_poly.pdbx_strand_id
1 'polypeptide(L)'
;MNKLYVIGAGLAGCEAAYQAAQMGVSVTLYEMKPEKRSAAHHVDTFAELVCSNSLRSADVTNASGLLKEEMRRIGSLIIEACDATRVSAGGALAVDRELFSRYVTDKILSHPNI
;
A
#
# COMPACT_ATOMS: atom_id res chain seq x y z
N MET A 1 18.86 17.78 -8.77
CA MET A 1 17.90 17.24 -7.82
C MET A 1 17.10 16.12 -8.49
N ASN A 2 17.12 14.96 -7.90
CA ASN A 2 16.41 13.81 -8.45
C ASN A 2 14.89 13.97 -8.19
N LYS A 3 14.13 13.85 -9.24
CA LYS A 3 12.67 13.91 -9.19
C LYS A 3 12.08 12.66 -9.87
N LEU A 4 11.09 12.07 -9.21
CA LEU A 4 10.42 10.88 -9.72
C LEU A 4 8.93 11.15 -9.90
N TYR A 5 8.38 10.71 -11.00
CA TYR A 5 6.94 10.75 -11.25
C TYR A 5 6.38 9.35 -11.18
N VAL A 6 5.37 9.14 -10.34
CA VAL A 6 4.66 7.87 -10.20
C VAL A 6 3.23 8.07 -10.63
N ILE A 7 2.73 7.21 -11.52
CA ILE A 7 1.37 7.30 -12.05
C ILE A 7 0.54 6.15 -11.50
N GLY A 8 -0.49 6.50 -10.73
CA GLY A 8 -1.39 5.57 -10.07
C GLY A 8 -1.04 5.36 -8.61
N ALA A 9 -1.97 5.68 -7.72
CA ALA A 9 -1.82 5.48 -6.26
C ALA A 9 -2.50 4.19 -5.79
N GLY A 10 -2.28 3.10 -6.51
CA GLY A 10 -2.61 1.76 -6.07
C GLY A 10 -1.55 1.22 -5.11
N LEU A 11 -1.60 -0.07 -4.81
CA LEU A 11 -0.64 -0.73 -3.92
C LEU A 11 0.80 -0.51 -4.38
N ALA A 12 1.07 -0.78 -5.66
CA ALA A 12 2.41 -0.67 -6.23
C ALA A 12 2.91 0.78 -6.30
N GLY A 13 2.05 1.70 -6.73
CA GLY A 13 2.42 3.12 -6.85
C GLY A 13 2.68 3.77 -5.50
N CYS A 14 1.87 3.47 -4.50
CA CYS A 14 2.09 3.95 -3.13
C CYS A 14 3.40 3.41 -2.54
N GLU A 15 3.68 2.12 -2.72
CA GLU A 15 4.94 1.53 -2.24
C GLU A 15 6.14 2.18 -2.92
N ALA A 16 6.10 2.30 -4.27
CA ALA A 16 7.19 2.90 -5.03
C ALA A 16 7.44 4.36 -4.63
N ALA A 17 6.37 5.15 -4.51
CA ALA A 17 6.47 6.54 -4.09
C ALA A 17 7.06 6.68 -2.69
N TYR A 18 6.59 5.86 -1.76
CA TYR A 18 7.06 5.88 -0.37
C TYR A 18 8.54 5.50 -0.27
N GLN A 19 8.95 4.40 -0.92
CA GLN A 19 10.36 3.96 -0.86
C GLN A 19 11.30 4.99 -1.49
N ALA A 20 10.95 5.54 -2.64
CA ALA A 20 11.75 6.60 -3.26
C ALA A 20 11.87 7.84 -2.36
N ALA A 21 10.77 8.25 -1.76
CA ALA A 21 10.73 9.40 -0.85
C ALA A 21 11.57 9.17 0.42
N GLN A 22 11.57 7.94 0.95
CA GLN A 22 12.41 7.55 2.08
C GLN A 22 13.91 7.62 1.75
N MET A 23 14.26 7.46 0.50
CA MET A 23 15.64 7.63 0.00
C MET A 23 15.99 9.09 -0.31
N GLY A 24 15.11 10.04 0.02
CA GLY A 24 15.35 11.46 -0.22
C GLY A 24 15.00 11.95 -1.63
N VAL A 25 14.36 11.12 -2.44
CA VAL A 25 13.92 11.51 -3.79
C VAL A 25 12.63 12.33 -3.68
N SER A 26 12.55 13.44 -4.41
CA SER A 26 11.31 14.21 -4.53
C SER A 26 10.35 13.46 -5.46
N VAL A 27 9.17 13.12 -4.98
CA VAL A 27 8.19 12.31 -5.71
C VAL A 27 6.94 13.13 -6.01
N THR A 28 6.45 13.05 -7.24
CA THR A 28 5.10 13.51 -7.59
C THR A 28 4.27 12.27 -7.93
N LEU A 29 3.26 12.00 -7.12
CA LEU A 29 2.34 10.87 -7.31
C LEU A 29 1.05 11.38 -7.95
N TYR A 30 0.71 10.85 -9.12
CA TYR A 30 -0.53 11.17 -9.82
C TYR A 30 -1.58 10.08 -9.59
N GLU A 31 -2.79 10.49 -9.22
CA GLU A 31 -3.93 9.60 -9.05
C GLU A 31 -5.16 10.16 -9.76
N MET A 32 -5.88 9.31 -10.50
CA MET A 32 -7.06 9.75 -11.24
C MET A 32 -8.28 9.98 -10.34
N LYS A 33 -8.36 9.30 -9.19
CA LYS A 33 -9.45 9.54 -8.25
C LYS A 33 -9.25 10.89 -7.53
N PRO A 34 -10.31 11.62 -7.19
CA PRO A 34 -11.74 11.30 -7.35
C PRO A 34 -12.32 11.61 -8.73
N GLU A 35 -11.56 12.27 -9.61
CA GLU A 35 -12.05 12.74 -10.92
C GLU A 35 -12.53 11.58 -11.80
N LYS A 36 -11.85 10.44 -11.73
CA LYS A 36 -12.16 9.25 -12.52
C LYS A 36 -11.92 8.00 -11.72
N ARG A 37 -12.76 6.98 -11.94
CA ARG A 37 -12.64 5.66 -11.31
C ARG A 37 -12.85 4.56 -12.34
N SER A 38 -12.25 3.38 -12.11
CA SER A 38 -12.63 2.17 -12.81
C SER A 38 -13.93 1.61 -12.19
N ALA A 39 -14.56 0.63 -12.86
CA ALA A 39 -15.75 -0.04 -12.33
C ALA A 39 -15.49 -0.78 -11.00
N ALA A 40 -14.23 -1.11 -10.71
CA ALA A 40 -13.85 -1.84 -9.50
C ALA A 40 -13.64 -0.92 -8.28
N HIS A 41 -13.44 0.37 -8.48
CA HIS A 41 -13.13 1.32 -7.40
C HIS A 41 -14.40 1.97 -6.83
N HIS A 42 -14.46 2.09 -5.51
CA HIS A 42 -15.62 2.60 -4.77
C HIS A 42 -15.30 3.75 -3.81
N VAL A 43 -14.02 3.97 -3.49
CA VAL A 43 -13.59 5.01 -2.54
C VAL A 43 -12.52 5.90 -3.15
N ASP A 44 -12.29 7.08 -2.55
CA ASP A 44 -11.32 8.06 -3.05
C ASP A 44 -9.92 7.86 -2.48
N THR A 45 -9.77 7.07 -1.44
CA THR A 45 -8.49 6.77 -0.81
C THR A 45 -7.57 5.95 -1.72
N PHE A 46 -6.25 6.03 -1.44
CA PHE A 46 -5.23 5.28 -2.17
C PHE A 46 -5.22 3.80 -1.76
N ALA A 47 -4.56 2.97 -2.56
CA ALA A 47 -4.36 1.54 -2.26
C ALA A 47 -5.66 0.79 -1.94
N GLU A 48 -6.71 1.06 -2.69
CA GLU A 48 -8.00 0.38 -2.49
C GLU A 48 -7.90 -1.10 -2.89
N LEU A 49 -8.28 -1.98 -1.96
CA LEU A 49 -8.37 -3.41 -2.24
C LEU A 49 -9.72 -3.71 -2.90
N VAL A 50 -9.71 -4.07 -4.17
CA VAL A 50 -10.93 -4.17 -4.99
C VAL A 50 -11.50 -5.59 -5.11
N CYS A 51 -10.69 -6.62 -4.91
CA CYS A 51 -11.14 -8.02 -5.04
C CYS A 51 -11.43 -8.67 -3.68
N SER A 52 -10.50 -8.56 -2.75
CA SER A 52 -10.54 -9.23 -1.45
C SER A 52 -9.84 -8.38 -0.42
N ASN A 53 -10.18 -8.58 0.86
CA ASN A 53 -9.45 -7.99 1.97
C ASN A 53 -8.29 -8.87 2.44
N SER A 54 -7.99 -9.95 1.73
CA SER A 54 -6.91 -10.88 2.05
C SER A 54 -5.74 -10.71 1.09
N LEU A 55 -4.54 -10.64 1.65
CA LEU A 55 -3.28 -10.62 0.91
C LEU A 55 -2.60 -12.00 0.93
N ARG A 56 -3.39 -13.06 0.98
CA ARG A 56 -2.95 -14.46 1.02
C ARG A 56 -2.29 -14.83 2.35
N SER A 57 -1.45 -15.84 2.36
CA SER A 57 -0.86 -16.38 3.57
C SER A 57 0.06 -15.39 4.29
N ALA A 58 0.01 -15.44 5.63
CA ALA A 58 0.98 -14.81 6.52
C ALA A 58 2.02 -15.81 7.04
N ASP A 59 1.90 -17.09 6.69
CA ASP A 59 2.77 -18.15 7.20
C ASP A 59 4.11 -18.15 6.45
N VAL A 60 5.19 -17.96 7.20
CA VAL A 60 6.57 -17.92 6.65
C VAL A 60 7.04 -19.27 6.10
N THR A 61 6.32 -20.36 6.39
CA THR A 61 6.66 -21.69 5.87
C THR A 61 6.19 -21.89 4.42
N ASN A 62 5.47 -20.94 3.85
CA ASN A 62 5.13 -20.95 2.43
C ASN A 62 5.63 -19.68 1.72
N ALA A 63 5.75 -19.76 0.40
CA ALA A 63 6.35 -18.69 -0.41
C ALA A 63 5.67 -17.34 -0.26
N SER A 64 4.35 -17.31 -0.22
CA SER A 64 3.56 -16.07 -0.09
C SER A 64 3.79 -15.37 1.26
N GLY A 65 3.83 -16.14 2.35
CA GLY A 65 4.11 -15.61 3.68
C GLY A 65 5.57 -15.20 3.86
N LEU A 66 6.50 -15.99 3.32
CA LEU A 66 7.92 -15.67 3.36
C LEU A 66 8.23 -14.36 2.63
N LEU A 67 7.68 -14.16 1.44
CA LEU A 67 7.85 -12.91 0.68
C LEU A 67 7.39 -11.70 1.49
N LYS A 68 6.25 -11.80 2.18
CA LYS A 68 5.75 -10.70 3.03
C LYS A 68 6.68 -10.41 4.20
N GLU A 69 7.25 -11.44 4.80
CA GLU A 69 8.24 -11.25 5.88
C GLU A 69 9.50 -10.56 5.37
N GLU A 70 9.97 -10.91 4.20
CA GLU A 70 11.09 -10.22 3.55
C GLU A 70 10.75 -8.75 3.27
N MET A 71 9.57 -8.48 2.72
CA MET A 71 9.09 -7.11 2.50
C MET A 71 8.99 -6.31 3.80
N ARG A 72 8.52 -6.94 4.87
CA ARG A 72 8.46 -6.31 6.20
C ARG A 72 9.84 -5.88 6.67
N ARG A 73 10.83 -6.74 6.51
CA ARG A 73 12.21 -6.47 6.94
C ARG A 73 12.90 -5.37 6.15
N ILE A 74 12.51 -5.15 4.90
CA ILE A 74 13.02 -4.03 4.09
C ILE A 74 12.18 -2.76 4.18
N GLY A 75 11.19 -2.73 5.07
CA GLY A 75 10.44 -1.51 5.37
C GLY A 75 9.26 -1.21 4.45
N SER A 76 8.58 -2.23 3.93
CA SER A 76 7.40 -2.05 3.07
C SER A 76 6.29 -1.27 3.77
N LEU A 77 5.82 -0.19 3.17
CA LEU A 77 4.65 0.56 3.62
C LEU A 77 3.38 -0.29 3.57
N ILE A 78 3.22 -1.07 2.52
CA ILE A 78 2.03 -1.91 2.34
C ILE A 78 1.94 -2.96 3.43
N ILE A 79 3.05 -3.63 3.77
CA ILE A 79 3.05 -4.61 4.85
C ILE A 79 2.87 -3.94 6.22
N GLU A 80 3.46 -2.78 6.44
CA GLU A 80 3.22 -2.00 7.66
C GLU A 80 1.72 -1.69 7.82
N ALA A 81 1.07 -1.23 6.76
CA ALA A 81 -0.36 -0.95 6.77
C ALA A 81 -1.20 -2.21 7.01
N CYS A 82 -0.81 -3.34 6.44
CA CYS A 82 -1.45 -4.63 6.70
C CYS A 82 -1.38 -5.01 8.18
N ASP A 83 -0.20 -4.92 8.77
CA ASP A 83 0.01 -5.26 10.18
C ASP A 83 -0.81 -4.35 11.11
N ALA A 84 -0.91 -3.07 10.77
CA ALA A 84 -1.66 -2.08 11.55
C ALA A 84 -3.18 -2.25 11.48
N THR A 85 -3.70 -2.88 10.42
CA THR A 85 -5.14 -2.97 10.16
C THR A 85 -5.63 -4.42 10.04
N ARG A 86 -4.84 -5.36 10.53
CA ARG A 86 -5.09 -6.79 10.44
C ARG A 86 -6.37 -7.19 11.17
N VAL A 87 -7.13 -8.09 10.55
CA VAL A 87 -8.29 -8.77 11.17
C VAL A 87 -8.05 -10.27 11.21
N SER A 88 -8.76 -10.97 12.10
CA SER A 88 -8.62 -12.43 12.24
C SER A 88 -9.10 -13.15 10.99
N ALA A 89 -8.24 -14.00 10.42
CA ALA A 89 -8.55 -14.78 9.22
C ALA A 89 -7.69 -16.06 9.17
N GLY A 90 -7.47 -16.72 10.28
CA GLY A 90 -6.61 -17.91 10.37
C GLY A 90 -5.19 -17.62 9.93
N GLY A 91 -4.66 -18.38 8.98
CA GLY A 91 -3.30 -18.22 8.46
C GLY A 91 -3.17 -17.15 7.37
N ALA A 92 -4.26 -16.47 6.99
CA ALA A 92 -4.22 -15.42 5.98
C ALA A 92 -3.88 -14.07 6.58
N LEU A 93 -3.24 -13.22 5.81
CA LEU A 93 -3.07 -11.81 6.13
C LEU A 93 -4.28 -11.05 5.56
N ALA A 94 -5.29 -10.85 6.40
CA ALA A 94 -6.49 -10.10 6.05
C ALA A 94 -6.55 -8.79 6.83
N VAL A 95 -7.15 -7.77 6.22
CA VAL A 95 -7.21 -6.42 6.76
C VAL A 95 -8.62 -5.86 6.72
N ASP A 96 -8.88 -4.84 7.55
CA ASP A 96 -10.02 -3.95 7.36
C ASP A 96 -9.70 -3.04 6.18
N ARG A 97 -10.49 -3.13 5.11
CA ARG A 97 -10.22 -2.43 3.84
C ARG A 97 -10.17 -0.91 3.98
N GLU A 98 -11.09 -0.34 4.73
CA GLU A 98 -11.17 1.11 4.91
C GLU A 98 -9.99 1.62 5.74
N LEU A 99 -9.70 0.96 6.84
CA LEU A 99 -8.58 1.33 7.70
C LEU A 99 -7.25 1.17 6.96
N PHE A 100 -7.09 0.10 6.19
CA PHE A 100 -5.89 -0.14 5.38
C PHE A 100 -5.67 1.00 4.36
N SER A 101 -6.68 1.27 3.56
CA SER A 101 -6.61 2.31 2.53
C SER A 101 -6.35 3.70 3.13
N ARG A 102 -7.00 4.00 4.24
CA ARG A 102 -6.78 5.26 4.97
C ARG A 102 -5.37 5.34 5.54
N TYR A 103 -4.86 4.26 6.10
CA TYR A 103 -3.50 4.21 6.64
C TYR A 103 -2.47 4.54 5.56
N VAL A 104 -2.56 3.89 4.41
CA VAL A 104 -1.65 4.16 3.27
C VAL A 104 -1.80 5.59 2.79
N THR A 105 -3.03 6.07 2.61
CA THR A 105 -3.31 7.43 2.17
C THR A 105 -2.68 8.47 3.10
N ASP A 106 -2.86 8.31 4.41
CA ASP A 106 -2.34 9.25 5.40
C ASP A 106 -0.80 9.26 5.39
N LYS A 107 -0.17 8.11 5.25
CA LYS A 107 1.30 8.01 5.15
C LYS A 107 1.84 8.71 3.92
N ILE A 108 1.18 8.54 2.78
CA ILE A 108 1.58 9.19 1.52
C ILE A 108 1.38 10.71 1.61
N LEU A 109 0.19 11.16 2.03
CA LEU A 109 -0.13 12.60 2.07
C LEU A 109 0.69 13.37 3.11
N SER A 110 1.13 12.72 4.18
CA SER A 110 1.94 13.36 5.22
C SER A 110 3.44 13.33 4.94
N HIS A 111 3.88 12.63 3.90
CA HIS A 111 5.31 12.49 3.61
C HIS A 111 5.85 13.77 2.95
N PRO A 112 6.90 14.42 3.52
CA PRO A 112 7.38 15.70 3.01
C PRO A 112 7.97 15.65 1.59
N ASN A 113 8.39 14.49 1.13
CA ASN A 113 8.98 14.31 -0.20
C ASN A 113 7.99 13.81 -1.27
N ILE A 114 6.70 13.66 -0.94
CA ILE A 114 5.66 13.22 -1.89
C ILE A 114 4.64 14.31 -2.10
#